data_8422b4821a84f7225a12445ddb364fd2
#
_entry.id   8422b4821a84f7225a12445ddb364fd2
#
_cell.length_a   1.000
_cell.length_b   1.000
_cell.length_c   1.000
_cell.angle_alpha   90.00
_cell.angle_beta   90.00
_cell.angle_gamma   90.00
#
_symmetry.space_group_name_H-M   'P 1'
#
loop_
_entity.id
_entity.type
_entity.pdbx_description
1 polymer ?
#
loop_
_entity_poly.entity_id
_entity_poly.type
_entity_poly.pdbx_seq_one_letter_code
_entity_poly.pdbx_strand_id
1 'polypeptide(L)'
;MIARLALTMFAALALTACSTMGQVIAEKEEGGGTASTYPVSFDDAWKISLQVFRWEGAGPIEQHRDQRYMLTEASLNLYSYGTLMGAWFTPLAPSETRVTVVTKRRMKTNVFTVLTESTYHDRFGQAVDILKTGKPLPNEPP
;
A
#
# COMPACT_ATOMS: atom_id res chain seq x y z
N MET A 1 -0.41 -28.63 -38.59
CA MET A 1 -1.47 -28.02 -37.75
C MET A 1 -1.18 -28.09 -36.26
N ILE A 2 -0.69 -29.19 -35.74
CA ILE A 2 -0.43 -29.37 -34.29
C ILE A 2 0.68 -28.43 -33.75
N ALA A 3 1.73 -28.16 -34.52
CA ALA A 3 2.84 -27.27 -34.11
C ALA A 3 2.43 -25.79 -33.95
N ARG A 4 1.41 -25.33 -34.69
CA ARG A 4 0.92 -23.93 -34.57
C ARG A 4 0.01 -23.74 -33.38
N LEU A 5 -0.71 -24.77 -32.94
CA LEU A 5 -1.56 -24.73 -31.73
C LEU A 5 -0.70 -24.71 -30.46
N ALA A 6 0.42 -25.44 -30.42
CA ALA A 6 1.30 -25.47 -29.27
C ALA A 6 2.01 -24.13 -29.03
N LEU A 7 2.35 -23.41 -30.11
CA LEU A 7 3.04 -22.11 -30.01
C LEU A 7 2.10 -21.00 -29.49
N THR A 8 0.81 -21.03 -29.88
CA THR A 8 -0.18 -20.06 -29.38
C THR A 8 -0.56 -20.30 -27.92
N MET A 9 -0.52 -21.53 -27.44
CA MET A 9 -0.81 -21.86 -26.06
C MET A 9 0.32 -21.47 -25.11
N PHE A 10 1.58 -21.49 -25.57
CA PHE A 10 2.74 -21.07 -24.78
C PHE A 10 2.85 -19.54 -24.64
N ALA A 11 2.40 -18.78 -25.64
CA ALA A 11 2.39 -17.31 -25.58
C ALA A 11 1.34 -16.74 -24.59
N ALA A 12 0.26 -17.48 -24.33
CA ALA A 12 -0.81 -17.06 -23.41
C ALA A 12 -0.42 -17.20 -21.92
N LEU A 13 0.55 -18.05 -21.58
CA LEU A 13 0.99 -18.25 -20.19
C LEU A 13 2.00 -17.22 -19.68
N ALA A 14 2.62 -16.44 -20.56
CA ALA A 14 3.67 -15.49 -20.19
C ALA A 14 3.16 -14.12 -19.69
N LEU A 15 1.85 -13.86 -19.73
CA LEU A 15 1.26 -12.54 -19.46
C LEU A 15 0.82 -12.30 -18.00
N THR A 16 1.04 -13.24 -17.09
CA THR A 16 0.50 -13.15 -15.71
C THR A 16 1.52 -12.96 -14.59
N ALA A 17 2.77 -12.62 -14.88
CA ALA A 17 3.84 -12.66 -13.88
C ALA A 17 4.05 -11.36 -13.07
N CYS A 18 3.51 -10.21 -13.49
CA CYS A 18 3.71 -8.93 -12.81
C CYS A 18 2.40 -8.42 -12.19
N SER A 19 2.42 -8.13 -10.91
CA SER A 19 1.31 -7.41 -10.26
C SER A 19 1.28 -5.95 -10.71
N THR A 20 0.09 -5.37 -10.86
CA THR A 20 -0.15 -3.98 -11.28
C THR A 20 -0.93 -3.23 -10.21
N MET A 21 -0.90 -1.88 -10.25
CA MET A 21 -1.75 -1.05 -9.38
C MET A 21 -3.24 -1.37 -9.53
N GLY A 22 -3.69 -1.72 -10.73
CA GLY A 22 -5.07 -2.18 -10.96
C GLY A 22 -5.45 -3.40 -10.11
N GLN A 23 -4.51 -4.31 -9.86
CA GLN A 23 -4.74 -5.47 -8.98
C GLN A 23 -4.81 -5.09 -7.50
N VAL A 24 -4.11 -4.05 -7.07
CA VAL A 24 -4.22 -3.51 -5.71
C VAL A 24 -5.62 -2.92 -5.48
N ILE A 25 -6.12 -2.17 -6.47
CA ILE A 25 -7.47 -1.60 -6.45
C ILE A 25 -8.53 -2.73 -6.46
N ALA A 26 -8.40 -3.70 -7.37
CA ALA A 26 -9.32 -4.84 -7.47
C ALA A 26 -9.37 -5.64 -6.16
N GLU A 27 -8.24 -5.91 -5.53
CA GLU A 27 -8.17 -6.57 -4.22
C GLU A 27 -8.95 -5.82 -3.15
N LYS A 28 -8.83 -4.49 -3.13
CA LYS A 28 -9.59 -3.63 -2.20
C LYS A 28 -11.09 -3.72 -2.46
N GLU A 29 -11.52 -3.70 -3.74
CA GLU A 29 -12.93 -3.81 -4.14
C GLU A 29 -13.53 -5.16 -3.76
N GLU A 30 -12.74 -6.23 -3.80
CA GLU A 30 -13.10 -7.57 -3.36
C GLU A 30 -13.11 -7.75 -1.83
N GLY A 31 -12.83 -6.69 -1.07
CA GLY A 31 -12.80 -6.70 0.39
C GLY A 31 -11.46 -7.16 0.99
N GLY A 32 -10.41 -7.25 0.18
CA GLY A 32 -9.07 -7.57 0.64
C GLY A 32 -8.38 -6.44 1.38
N GLY A 33 -7.23 -6.75 1.94
CA GLY A 33 -6.42 -5.83 2.74
C GLY A 33 -6.75 -5.88 4.24
N THR A 34 -5.96 -5.15 5.01
CA THR A 34 -6.12 -5.05 6.46
C THR A 34 -6.62 -3.66 6.83
N ALA A 35 -7.64 -3.59 7.67
CA ALA A 35 -8.24 -2.35 8.13
C ALA A 35 -8.03 -2.15 9.63
N SER A 36 -7.69 -0.91 10.00
CA SER A 36 -7.63 -0.46 11.40
C SER A 36 -8.29 0.89 11.54
N THR A 37 -8.89 1.15 12.70
CA THR A 37 -9.54 2.42 13.02
C THR A 37 -8.67 3.21 13.99
N TYR A 38 -8.48 4.48 13.70
CA TYR A 38 -7.62 5.37 14.46
C TYR A 38 -8.37 6.61 14.95
N PRO A 39 -8.08 7.12 16.16
CA PRO A 39 -8.71 8.30 16.74
C PRO A 39 -8.08 9.58 16.19
N VAL A 40 -8.18 9.79 14.89
CA VAL A 40 -7.67 10.94 14.16
C VAL A 40 -8.64 11.39 13.07
N SER A 41 -8.60 12.68 12.72
CA SER A 41 -9.35 13.21 11.59
C SER A 41 -8.91 12.62 10.27
N PHE A 42 -9.72 12.72 9.24
CA PHE A 42 -9.32 12.34 7.88
C PHE A 42 -8.07 13.08 7.41
N ASP A 43 -7.96 14.38 7.71
CA ASP A 43 -6.81 15.19 7.32
C ASP A 43 -5.52 14.74 8.00
N ASP A 44 -5.59 14.39 9.27
CA ASP A 44 -4.44 13.87 9.99
C ASP A 44 -4.08 12.45 9.54
N ALA A 45 -5.08 11.60 9.32
CA ALA A 45 -4.87 10.27 8.75
C ALA A 45 -4.17 10.34 7.38
N TRP A 46 -4.56 11.30 6.56
CA TRP A 46 -3.93 11.55 5.25
C TRP A 46 -2.45 11.93 5.38
N LYS A 47 -2.15 12.88 6.27
CA LYS A 47 -0.76 13.34 6.55
C LYS A 47 0.09 12.20 7.12
N ILE A 48 -0.46 11.45 8.07
CA ILE A 48 0.22 10.30 8.67
C ILE A 48 0.57 9.29 7.59
N SER A 49 -0.38 8.95 6.72
CA SER A 49 -0.16 7.95 5.66
C SER A 49 0.95 8.37 4.70
N LEU A 50 0.98 9.64 4.28
CA LEU A 50 2.06 10.18 3.47
C LEU A 50 3.43 10.01 4.15
N GLN A 51 3.51 10.24 5.46
CA GLN A 51 4.74 10.10 6.21
C GLN A 51 5.13 8.63 6.40
N VAL A 52 4.18 7.76 6.71
CA VAL A 52 4.42 6.32 6.83
C VAL A 52 4.95 5.74 5.52
N PHE A 53 4.35 6.09 4.39
CA PHE A 53 4.86 5.65 3.10
C PHE A 53 6.30 6.11 2.85
N ARG A 54 6.65 7.35 3.22
CA ARG A 54 8.03 7.85 3.12
C ARG A 54 8.99 7.08 4.02
N TRP A 55 8.60 6.79 5.26
CA TRP A 55 9.42 6.00 6.19
C TRP A 55 9.72 4.60 5.64
N GLU A 56 8.79 4.04 4.89
CA GLU A 56 8.95 2.70 4.31
C GLU A 56 9.59 2.73 2.90
N GLY A 57 10.14 3.88 2.50
CA GLY A 57 10.88 4.00 1.26
C GLY A 57 10.00 4.02 0.01
N ALA A 58 8.79 4.55 0.13
CA ALA A 58 7.90 4.74 -1.01
C ALA A 58 8.55 5.63 -2.07
N GLY A 59 8.32 5.29 -3.33
CA GLY A 59 8.56 6.15 -4.48
C GLY A 59 7.52 7.28 -4.56
N PRO A 60 7.19 7.74 -5.76
CA PRO A 60 6.12 8.72 -5.96
C PRO A 60 4.80 8.19 -5.37
N ILE A 61 4.09 9.06 -4.64
CA ILE A 61 2.78 8.74 -4.06
C ILE A 61 1.72 9.39 -4.93
N GLU A 62 0.89 8.57 -5.56
CA GLU A 62 -0.28 9.01 -6.30
C GLU A 62 -1.43 9.26 -5.33
N GLN A 63 -1.95 10.50 -5.29
CA GLN A 63 -2.93 10.94 -4.32
C GLN A 63 -4.28 11.20 -4.99
N HIS A 64 -5.30 10.43 -4.63
CA HIS A 64 -6.69 10.58 -5.06
C HIS A 64 -7.54 11.05 -3.87
N ARG A 65 -7.33 12.31 -3.45
CA ARG A 65 -7.94 12.83 -2.21
C ARG A 65 -9.46 12.85 -2.26
N ASP A 66 -10.04 13.19 -3.40
CA ASP A 66 -11.50 13.23 -3.59
C ASP A 66 -12.13 11.83 -3.47
N GLN A 67 -11.40 10.81 -3.88
CA GLN A 67 -11.78 9.41 -3.79
C GLN A 67 -11.27 8.73 -2.50
N ARG A 68 -10.53 9.47 -1.67
CA ARG A 68 -10.03 9.07 -0.36
C ARG A 68 -9.11 7.86 -0.39
N TYR A 69 -8.21 7.81 -1.38
CA TYR A 69 -7.15 6.79 -1.40
C TYR A 69 -5.84 7.35 -1.95
N MET A 70 -4.78 6.65 -1.68
CA MET A 70 -3.47 6.89 -2.27
C MET A 70 -2.79 5.58 -2.63
N LEU A 71 -1.97 5.64 -3.68
CA LEU A 71 -1.23 4.50 -4.21
C LEU A 71 0.25 4.84 -4.25
N THR A 72 1.09 3.86 -4.01
CA THR A 72 2.53 4.00 -4.16
C THR A 72 3.19 2.65 -4.42
N GLU A 73 4.42 2.72 -4.86
CA GLU A 73 5.30 1.58 -5.00
C GLU A 73 6.51 1.78 -4.09
N ALA A 74 6.78 0.83 -3.21
CA ALA A 74 8.00 0.82 -2.43
C ALA A 74 9.19 0.53 -3.35
N SER A 75 10.26 1.29 -3.18
CA SER A 75 11.42 1.28 -4.07
C SER A 75 12.04 -0.11 -4.20
N LEU A 76 12.52 -0.39 -5.40
CA LEU A 76 13.44 -1.48 -5.67
C LEU A 76 14.74 -1.23 -4.89
N ASN A 77 15.13 -2.17 -4.06
CA ASN A 77 16.48 -2.24 -3.52
C ASN A 77 17.12 -3.58 -3.91
N LEU A 78 18.40 -3.77 -3.60
CA LEU A 78 19.14 -4.99 -3.96
C LEU A 78 18.50 -6.29 -3.40
N TYR A 79 17.55 -6.19 -2.50
CA TYR A 79 16.91 -7.31 -1.81
C TYR A 79 15.39 -7.38 -2.04
N SER A 80 14.78 -6.38 -2.68
CA SER A 80 13.33 -6.32 -2.89
C SER A 80 13.00 -5.84 -4.30
N TYR A 81 12.15 -6.58 -5.00
CA TYR A 81 11.64 -6.23 -6.33
C TYR A 81 10.42 -5.30 -6.29
N GLY A 82 10.26 -4.56 -5.20
CA GLY A 82 9.18 -3.61 -5.03
C GLY A 82 7.89 -4.24 -4.47
N THR A 83 7.16 -3.42 -3.76
CA THR A 83 5.83 -3.72 -3.24
C THR A 83 4.87 -2.64 -3.69
N LEU A 84 3.77 -3.03 -4.30
CA LEU A 84 2.67 -2.13 -4.65
C LEU A 84 1.78 -1.98 -3.43
N MET A 85 1.40 -0.75 -3.11
CA MET A 85 0.60 -0.43 -1.93
C MET A 85 -0.51 0.55 -2.24
N GLY A 86 -1.64 0.37 -1.57
CA GLY A 86 -2.72 1.34 -1.53
C GLY A 86 -3.24 1.52 -0.12
N ALA A 87 -3.60 2.74 0.23
CA ALA A 87 -4.28 3.08 1.47
C ALA A 87 -5.60 3.79 1.16
N TRP A 88 -6.69 3.32 1.75
CA TRP A 88 -8.04 3.87 1.62
C TRP A 88 -8.53 4.39 2.97
N PHE A 89 -9.17 5.54 2.94
CA PHE A 89 -9.59 6.26 4.16
C PHE A 89 -11.11 6.37 4.20
N THR A 90 -11.70 5.87 5.29
CA THR A 90 -13.12 5.98 5.56
C THR A 90 -13.32 6.78 6.85
N PRO A 91 -13.66 8.08 6.78
CA PRO A 91 -14.03 8.83 7.96
C PRO A 91 -15.27 8.22 8.61
N LEU A 92 -15.18 7.88 9.89
CA LEU A 92 -16.30 7.34 10.68
C LEU A 92 -16.93 8.42 11.55
N ALA A 93 -16.11 9.38 12.00
CA ALA A 93 -16.49 10.55 12.78
C ALA A 93 -15.48 11.69 12.50
N PRO A 94 -15.73 12.93 12.97
CA PRO A 94 -14.79 14.05 12.75
C PRO A 94 -13.37 13.79 13.26
N SER A 95 -13.21 12.96 14.29
CA SER A 95 -11.92 12.57 14.90
C SER A 95 -11.69 11.07 14.88
N GLU A 96 -12.30 10.35 13.95
CA GLU A 96 -12.11 8.91 13.82
C GLU A 96 -12.10 8.50 12.34
N THR A 97 -11.03 7.82 11.92
CA THR A 97 -10.86 7.36 10.55
C THR A 97 -10.43 5.90 10.51
N ARG A 98 -11.13 5.11 9.70
CA ARG A 98 -10.68 3.76 9.33
C ARG A 98 -9.74 3.84 8.14
N VAL A 99 -8.59 3.20 8.27
CA VAL A 99 -7.59 3.08 7.20
C VAL A 99 -7.51 1.62 6.78
N THR A 100 -7.74 1.35 5.50
CA THR A 100 -7.58 0.01 4.92
C THR A 100 -6.35 0.03 4.01
N VAL A 101 -5.45 -0.92 4.19
CA VAL A 101 -4.23 -1.04 3.40
C VAL A 101 -4.23 -2.34 2.64
N VAL A 102 -3.86 -2.28 1.38
CA VAL A 102 -3.62 -3.44 0.52
C VAL A 102 -2.18 -3.38 0.03
N THR A 103 -1.46 -4.48 0.17
CA THR A 103 -0.10 -4.64 -0.37
C THR A 103 -0.05 -5.81 -1.32
N LYS A 104 0.67 -5.65 -2.43
CA LYS A 104 0.97 -6.74 -3.37
C LYS A 104 2.44 -6.74 -3.73
N ARG A 105 3.04 -7.92 -3.70
CA ARG A 105 4.40 -8.10 -4.22
C ARG A 105 4.36 -7.95 -5.73
N ARG A 106 5.27 -7.18 -6.30
CA ARG A 106 5.37 -7.02 -7.74
C ARG A 106 5.76 -8.34 -8.43
N MET A 107 6.59 -9.14 -7.77
CA MET A 107 6.95 -10.50 -8.21
C MET A 107 6.59 -11.52 -7.13
N LYS A 108 5.83 -12.55 -7.50
CA LYS A 108 5.39 -13.61 -6.58
C LYS A 108 6.54 -14.40 -5.95
N THR A 109 7.70 -14.45 -6.62
CA THR A 109 8.91 -15.14 -6.15
C THR A 109 9.71 -14.35 -5.13
N ASN A 110 9.36 -13.09 -4.88
CA ASN A 110 10.06 -12.26 -3.90
C ASN A 110 9.63 -12.64 -2.48
N VAL A 111 10.51 -13.34 -1.77
CA VAL A 111 10.29 -13.76 -0.38
C VAL A 111 10.75 -12.71 0.65
N PHE A 112 11.49 -11.69 0.21
CA PHE A 112 12.03 -10.62 1.06
C PHE A 112 11.19 -9.34 0.90
N THR A 113 9.99 -9.33 1.46
CA THR A 113 9.15 -8.14 1.50
C THR A 113 9.27 -7.50 2.87
N VAL A 114 9.83 -6.31 2.96
CA VAL A 114 10.00 -5.55 4.21
C VAL A 114 8.69 -4.89 4.61
N LEU A 115 7.94 -4.36 3.64
CA LEU A 115 6.69 -3.67 3.91
C LEU A 115 5.51 -4.61 3.75
N THR A 116 4.80 -4.79 4.84
CA THR A 116 3.52 -5.52 4.92
C THR A 116 2.43 -4.59 5.42
N GLU A 117 1.18 -5.01 5.29
CA GLU A 117 0.04 -4.27 5.87
C GLU A 117 0.18 -4.11 7.39
N SER A 118 0.67 -5.13 8.08
CA SER A 118 0.97 -5.07 9.51
C SER A 118 2.00 -3.99 9.84
N THR A 119 3.13 -3.98 9.13
CA THR A 119 4.17 -2.95 9.34
C THR A 119 3.63 -1.54 9.11
N TYR A 120 2.81 -1.34 8.09
CA TYR A 120 2.16 -0.06 7.84
C TYR A 120 1.28 0.37 9.03
N HIS A 121 0.42 -0.53 9.53
CA HIS A 121 -0.47 -0.22 10.64
C HIS A 121 0.29 0.04 11.95
N ASP A 122 1.38 -0.67 12.21
CA ASP A 122 2.26 -0.43 13.36
C ASP A 122 2.88 0.97 13.28
N ARG A 123 3.42 1.35 12.13
CA ARG A 123 3.99 2.70 11.89
C ARG A 123 2.92 3.79 11.98
N PHE A 124 1.74 3.52 11.46
CA PHE A 124 0.62 4.45 11.54
C PHE A 124 0.21 4.70 13.01
N GLY A 125 0.12 3.65 13.82
CA GLY A 125 -0.15 3.75 15.26
C GLY A 125 0.91 4.58 15.99
N GLN A 126 2.20 4.35 15.72
CA GLN A 126 3.31 5.14 16.27
C GLN A 126 3.18 6.62 15.89
N ALA A 127 2.83 6.92 14.64
CA ALA A 127 2.61 8.29 14.18
C ALA A 127 1.42 8.97 14.90
N VAL A 128 0.33 8.25 15.12
CA VAL A 128 -0.81 8.73 15.90
C VAL A 128 -0.38 9.10 17.32
N ASP A 129 0.40 8.26 17.97
CA ASP A 129 0.88 8.50 19.33
C ASP A 129 1.82 9.72 19.41
N ILE A 130 2.70 9.91 18.41
CA ILE A 130 3.53 11.11 18.31
C ILE A 130 2.67 12.37 18.20
N LEU A 131 1.68 12.39 17.30
CA LEU A 131 0.79 13.55 17.12
C LEU A 131 0.00 13.89 18.39
N LYS A 132 -0.43 12.89 19.17
CA LYS A 132 -1.09 13.11 20.47
C LYS A 132 -0.22 13.87 21.47
N THR A 133 1.09 13.80 21.35
CA THR A 133 2.02 14.58 22.19
C THR A 133 2.16 16.03 21.73
N GLY A 134 1.54 16.44 20.62
CA GLY A 134 1.69 17.76 20.02
C GLY A 134 2.99 17.95 19.24
N LYS A 135 3.77 16.89 19.05
CA LYS A 135 5.02 16.93 18.28
C LYS A 135 4.77 16.68 16.80
N PRO A 136 5.58 17.29 15.91
CA PRO A 136 5.52 16.96 14.49
C PRO A 136 6.04 15.54 14.24
N LEU A 137 5.57 14.93 13.15
CA LEU A 137 6.09 13.63 12.71
C LEU A 137 7.57 13.79 12.30
N PRO A 138 8.45 12.90 12.75
CA PRO A 138 9.86 12.92 12.35
C PRO A 138 10.03 12.54 10.86
N ASN A 139 11.17 12.91 10.29
CA ASN A 139 11.48 12.54 8.90
C ASN A 139 11.86 11.06 8.77
N GLU A 140 12.43 10.48 9.81
CA GLU A 140 12.80 9.07 9.88
C GLU A 140 11.83 8.29 10.78
N PRO A 141 11.66 6.99 10.56
CA PRO A 141 10.76 6.18 11.38
C PRO A 141 11.25 6.13 12.83
N PRO A 142 10.34 6.19 13.79
CA PRO A 142 10.64 6.08 15.21
C PRO A 142 11.12 4.68 15.61
#